data_39e8cb19edb53802558510cd1a7d516c
#
_entry.id   39e8cb19edb53802558510cd1a7d516c
#
_cell.length_a   1.000
_cell.length_b   1.000
_cell.length_c   1.000
_cell.angle_alpha   90.00
_cell.angle_beta   90.00
_cell.angle_gamma   90.00
#
_symmetry.space_group_name_H-M   'P 1'
#
loop_
_entity.id
_entity.type
_entity.pdbx_description
1 polymer ?
#
loop_
_entity_poly.entity_id
_entity_poly.type
_entity_poly.pdbx_seq_one_letter_code
_entity_poly.pdbx_strand_id
1 'polypeptide(L)'
;RSIRVKNDIAPKLPFVGMFGYFNGPEVNRVLFSFHRMNQLLGDILSESEISKIAKTSLSTSEDDKEVISKMNLPRDYISIAIGGEWAYRTFNNWGLFIEKLFARDNQLNIVLVGSQNGYELGRKLTNNFDDFNITNCVSKYTFLQTAEIIKDSSILVCCDGGLMHAANAVNTPIIPLFARLDEHMQLTNPICSFALFDEYDVNNIDVENIYEMFLNASKHIRNSNTSY
;
A
#
# COMPACT_ATOMS: atom_id res chain seq x y z
N ARG A 1 -6.53 -20.68 -7.85
CA ARG A 1 -6.61 -22.04 -7.23
C ARG A 1 -5.78 -21.99 -5.97
N SER A 2 -6.39 -22.05 -4.78
CA SER A 2 -5.66 -22.17 -3.52
C SER A 2 -4.98 -23.54 -3.47
N ILE A 3 -3.66 -23.56 -3.39
CA ILE A 3 -2.92 -24.79 -3.14
C ILE A 3 -3.11 -25.12 -1.65
N ARG A 4 -3.90 -26.15 -1.35
CA ARG A 4 -3.94 -26.72 0.01
C ARG A 4 -2.63 -27.46 0.24
N VAL A 5 -1.76 -26.90 1.07
CA VAL A 5 -0.54 -27.57 1.52
C VAL A 5 -0.94 -28.74 2.40
N LYS A 6 -0.43 -29.95 2.11
CA LYS A 6 -0.65 -31.13 2.94
C LYS A 6 -0.04 -30.91 4.33
N ASN A 7 -0.72 -31.36 5.36
CA ASN A 7 -0.33 -31.22 6.78
C ASN A 7 1.11 -31.71 7.10
N ASP A 8 1.69 -32.54 6.26
CA ASP A 8 2.99 -33.17 6.49
C ASP A 8 4.18 -32.18 6.34
N ILE A 9 3.98 -31.05 5.69
CA ILE A 9 5.00 -30.00 5.47
C ILE A 9 4.91 -28.90 6.54
N ALA A 10 3.73 -28.70 7.12
CA ALA A 10 3.48 -27.68 8.12
C ALA A 10 4.33 -27.81 9.42
N PRO A 11 4.66 -29.01 9.93
CA PRO A 11 5.44 -29.16 11.17
C PRO A 11 6.89 -28.67 11.09
N LYS A 12 7.44 -28.50 9.91
CA LYS A 12 8.83 -28.04 9.74
C LYS A 12 9.00 -26.53 9.83
N LEU A 13 7.92 -25.78 9.83
CA LEU A 13 7.92 -24.33 10.00
C LEU A 13 7.63 -23.95 11.46
N PRO A 14 8.22 -22.86 11.97
CA PRO A 14 7.95 -22.38 13.33
C PRO A 14 6.47 -22.06 13.58
N PHE A 15 5.63 -22.04 12.55
CA PHE A 15 4.20 -21.74 12.63
C PHE A 15 3.36 -22.82 11.94
N VAL A 16 2.70 -23.65 12.75
CA VAL A 16 1.98 -24.86 12.33
C VAL A 16 0.55 -24.58 11.84
N GLY A 17 0.14 -23.40 11.60
CA GLY A 17 -1.19 -23.10 11.09
C GLY A 17 -1.39 -21.64 10.72
N MET A 18 -2.43 -21.37 9.96
CA MET A 18 -2.77 -20.04 9.52
C MET A 18 -2.92 -19.06 10.70
N PHE A 19 -3.49 -19.50 11.82
CA PHE A 19 -3.64 -18.69 13.04
C PHE A 19 -2.31 -18.42 13.74
N GLY A 20 -1.40 -19.42 13.83
CA GLY A 20 -0.06 -19.22 14.40
C GLY A 20 0.77 -18.23 13.59
N TYR A 21 0.59 -18.22 12.28
CA TYR A 21 1.24 -17.26 11.39
C TYR A 21 0.81 -15.81 11.65
N PHE A 22 -0.47 -15.56 11.87
CA PHE A 22 -0.98 -14.23 12.15
C PHE A 22 -0.63 -13.69 13.53
N ASN A 23 -0.33 -14.58 14.47
CA ASN A 23 0.04 -14.27 15.85
C ASN A 23 1.56 -14.39 16.09
N GLY A 24 2.33 -14.78 15.08
CA GLY A 24 3.79 -14.89 15.17
C GLY A 24 4.44 -13.50 15.10
N PRO A 25 5.21 -13.09 16.12
CA PRO A 25 5.54 -11.69 16.34
C PRO A 25 6.54 -11.09 15.34
N GLU A 26 7.20 -11.86 14.50
CA GLU A 26 8.35 -11.31 13.74
C GLU A 26 8.53 -11.87 12.33
N VAL A 27 7.51 -12.51 11.75
CA VAL A 27 7.66 -13.14 10.43
C VAL A 27 7.06 -12.26 9.34
N ASN A 28 7.92 -11.78 8.45
CA ASN A 28 7.47 -11.11 7.24
C ASN A 28 6.64 -12.06 6.36
N ARG A 29 5.45 -11.65 5.96
CA ARG A 29 4.49 -12.47 5.22
C ARG A 29 4.98 -12.88 3.83
N VAL A 30 5.74 -12.01 3.18
CA VAL A 30 6.30 -12.31 1.87
C VAL A 30 7.41 -13.35 2.00
N LEU A 31 8.36 -13.15 2.93
CA LEU A 31 9.40 -14.13 3.24
C LEU A 31 8.81 -15.48 3.61
N PHE A 32 7.79 -15.50 4.45
CA PHE A 32 7.10 -16.73 4.84
C PHE A 32 6.52 -17.48 3.63
N SER A 33 5.93 -16.75 2.69
CA SER A 33 5.38 -17.35 1.47
C SER A 33 6.48 -18.00 0.61
N PHE A 34 7.65 -17.34 0.50
CA PHE A 34 8.81 -17.88 -0.21
C PHE A 34 9.40 -19.11 0.50
N HIS A 35 9.52 -19.08 1.83
CA HIS A 35 9.97 -20.24 2.61
C HIS A 35 9.04 -21.44 2.42
N ARG A 36 7.73 -21.21 2.46
CA ARG A 36 6.76 -22.28 2.20
C ARG A 36 6.85 -22.84 0.80
N MET A 37 7.05 -22.00 -0.19
CA MET A 37 7.24 -22.45 -1.57
C MET A 37 8.54 -23.26 -1.70
N ASN A 38 9.63 -22.81 -1.09
CA ASN A 38 10.91 -23.52 -1.09
C ASN A 38 10.76 -24.91 -0.50
N GLN A 39 10.06 -25.05 0.64
CA GLN A 39 9.78 -26.36 1.22
C GLN A 39 8.99 -27.30 0.31
N LEU A 40 7.99 -26.75 -0.41
CA LEU A 40 7.21 -27.51 -1.39
C LEU A 40 8.09 -28.03 -2.53
N LEU A 41 9.16 -27.32 -2.85
CA LEU A 41 10.14 -27.68 -3.88
C LEU A 41 11.27 -28.57 -3.36
N GLY A 42 11.32 -28.89 -2.06
CA GLY A 42 12.32 -29.77 -1.45
C GLY A 42 13.53 -29.04 -0.86
N ASP A 43 13.32 -27.80 -0.37
CA ASP A 43 14.37 -26.98 0.29
C ASP A 43 15.62 -26.76 -0.59
N ILE A 44 15.40 -26.39 -1.85
CA ILE A 44 16.47 -26.17 -2.85
C ILE A 44 17.24 -24.85 -2.66
N LEU A 45 16.67 -23.87 -1.92
CA LEU A 45 17.26 -22.56 -1.66
C LEU A 45 17.60 -22.43 -0.18
N SER A 46 18.75 -21.80 0.11
CA SER A 46 19.11 -21.37 1.47
C SER A 46 18.29 -20.15 1.92
N GLU A 47 18.23 -19.87 3.22
CA GLU A 47 17.59 -18.68 3.77
C GLU A 47 18.14 -17.38 3.18
N SER A 48 19.45 -17.31 2.97
CA SER A 48 20.10 -16.15 2.36
C SER A 48 19.66 -15.92 0.92
N GLU A 49 19.44 -16.98 0.14
CA GLU A 49 18.95 -16.90 -1.24
C GLU A 49 17.49 -16.49 -1.25
N ILE A 50 16.65 -17.05 -0.36
CA ILE A 50 15.24 -16.65 -0.22
C ILE A 50 15.15 -15.16 0.11
N SER A 51 15.92 -14.67 1.08
CA SER A 51 15.89 -13.25 1.47
C SER A 51 16.25 -12.30 0.32
N LYS A 52 17.10 -12.74 -0.62
CA LYS A 52 17.48 -11.95 -1.80
C LYS A 52 16.38 -11.88 -2.87
N ILE A 53 15.64 -12.98 -3.04
CA ILE A 53 14.61 -13.10 -4.10
C ILE A 53 13.20 -12.80 -3.62
N ALA A 54 12.96 -12.83 -2.31
CA ALA A 54 11.64 -12.57 -1.73
C ALA A 54 11.26 -11.09 -1.85
N LYS A 55 10.86 -10.71 -3.05
CA LYS A 55 10.42 -9.36 -3.40
C LYS A 55 8.99 -9.40 -3.88
N THR A 56 8.23 -8.38 -3.52
CA THR A 56 6.92 -8.13 -4.13
C THR A 56 7.15 -7.52 -5.50
N SER A 57 6.56 -8.11 -6.53
CA SER A 57 6.61 -7.58 -7.90
C SER A 57 5.24 -7.70 -8.57
N LEU A 58 4.93 -6.77 -9.43
CA LEU A 58 3.69 -6.73 -10.18
C LEU A 58 3.99 -6.37 -11.64
N SER A 59 3.43 -7.14 -12.56
CA SER A 59 3.48 -6.83 -13.99
C SER A 59 2.06 -6.50 -14.47
N THR A 60 1.93 -5.42 -15.20
CA THR A 60 0.70 -4.97 -15.85
C THR A 60 0.78 -5.24 -17.34
N SER A 61 -0.36 -5.47 -17.98
CA SER A 61 -0.44 -5.64 -19.43
C SER A 61 -0.33 -4.30 -20.17
N GLU A 62 -0.02 -4.34 -21.46
CA GLU A 62 -0.08 -3.14 -22.29
C GLU A 62 -1.50 -2.57 -22.36
N ASP A 63 -2.53 -3.43 -22.32
CA ASP A 63 -3.94 -3.00 -22.28
C ASP A 63 -4.24 -2.21 -21.00
N ASP A 64 -3.72 -2.64 -19.82
CA ASP A 64 -3.90 -1.91 -18.58
C ASP A 64 -3.25 -0.52 -18.65
N LYS A 65 -2.04 -0.44 -19.19
CA LYS A 65 -1.33 0.83 -19.39
C LYS A 65 -2.06 1.76 -20.37
N GLU A 66 -2.58 1.19 -21.48
CA GLU A 66 -3.33 1.96 -22.47
C GLU A 66 -4.59 2.57 -21.87
N VAL A 67 -5.33 1.82 -21.06
CA VAL A 67 -6.52 2.34 -20.36
C VAL A 67 -6.16 3.53 -19.49
N ILE A 68 -5.07 3.46 -18.72
CA ILE A 68 -4.67 4.54 -17.81
C ILE A 68 -4.08 5.73 -18.59
N SER A 69 -3.32 5.51 -19.65
CA SER A 69 -2.75 6.58 -20.47
C SER A 69 -3.82 7.49 -21.10
N LYS A 70 -5.03 6.96 -21.34
CA LYS A 70 -6.18 7.71 -21.87
C LYS A 70 -6.89 8.58 -20.82
N MET A 71 -6.54 8.47 -19.55
CA MET A 71 -7.20 9.18 -18.44
C MET A 71 -6.65 10.57 -18.27
N ASN A 72 -6.01 11.25 -18.95
CA ASN A 72 -5.56 12.64 -18.71
C ASN A 72 -5.31 12.97 -17.21
N LEU A 73 -4.66 12.05 -16.48
CA LEU A 73 -4.26 12.32 -15.10
C LEU A 73 -3.25 13.48 -15.05
N PRO A 74 -3.24 14.28 -13.98
CA PRO A 74 -2.20 15.28 -13.79
C PRO A 74 -0.81 14.63 -13.87
N ARG A 75 0.21 15.36 -14.34
CA ARG A 75 1.58 14.83 -14.39
C ARG A 75 2.17 14.60 -13.01
N ASP A 76 1.87 15.52 -12.08
CA ASP A 76 2.35 15.47 -10.70
C ASP A 76 1.14 15.34 -9.78
N TYR A 77 1.00 14.22 -9.11
CA TYR A 77 -0.05 13.96 -8.14
C TYR A 77 0.40 13.04 -7.04
N ILE A 78 -0.33 13.08 -5.95
CA ILE A 78 -0.26 12.09 -4.88
C ILE A 78 -1.48 11.17 -4.97
N SER A 79 -1.30 9.90 -4.58
CA SER A 79 -2.42 8.97 -4.47
C SER A 79 -2.81 8.78 -3.00
N ILE A 80 -4.13 8.70 -2.73
CA ILE A 80 -4.67 8.32 -1.43
C ILE A 80 -5.55 7.10 -1.62
N ALA A 81 -5.19 5.99 -0.99
CA ALA A 81 -5.99 4.77 -1.03
C ALA A 81 -7.01 4.79 0.09
N ILE A 82 -8.29 4.84 -0.26
CA ILE A 82 -9.41 4.93 0.68
C ILE A 82 -10.27 3.67 0.68
N GLY A 83 -10.99 3.48 1.79
CA GLY A 83 -11.75 2.26 2.06
C GLY A 83 -10.89 1.19 2.71
N GLY A 84 -11.53 0.17 3.23
CA GLY A 84 -10.90 -0.96 3.90
C GLY A 84 -11.91 -2.08 4.13
N GLU A 85 -11.43 -3.29 4.37
CA GLU A 85 -12.28 -4.44 4.68
C GLU A 85 -12.56 -4.56 6.19
N TRP A 86 -11.57 -4.16 7.01
CA TRP A 86 -11.62 -4.28 8.45
C TRP A 86 -11.62 -2.90 9.10
N ALA A 87 -12.52 -2.65 10.04
CA ALA A 87 -12.68 -1.35 10.69
C ALA A 87 -11.36 -0.81 11.27
N TYR A 88 -10.61 -1.64 12.01
CA TYR A 88 -9.37 -1.25 12.68
C TYR A 88 -8.24 -0.82 11.74
N ARG A 89 -8.33 -1.09 10.44
CA ARG A 89 -7.39 -0.64 9.40
C ARG A 89 -8.09 0.11 8.26
N THR A 90 -9.22 0.73 8.58
CA THR A 90 -9.94 1.65 7.71
C THR A 90 -9.91 3.03 8.35
N PHE A 91 -9.07 3.92 7.83
CA PHE A 91 -8.93 5.27 8.38
C PHE A 91 -10.13 6.13 7.96
N ASN A 92 -10.71 6.86 8.92
CA ASN A 92 -11.95 7.59 8.73
C ASN A 92 -11.74 9.09 8.48
N ASN A 93 -10.58 9.65 8.88
CA ASN A 93 -10.34 11.08 8.88
C ASN A 93 -9.61 11.58 7.61
N TRP A 94 -9.77 10.89 6.49
CA TRP A 94 -9.19 11.32 5.20
C TRP A 94 -9.57 12.76 4.81
N GLY A 95 -10.81 13.18 5.13
CA GLY A 95 -11.28 14.56 4.87
C GLY A 95 -10.41 15.60 5.58
N LEU A 96 -10.12 15.39 6.87
CA LEU A 96 -9.25 16.30 7.64
C LEU A 96 -7.80 16.32 7.13
N PHE A 97 -7.30 15.17 6.69
CA PHE A 97 -5.97 15.09 6.09
C PHE A 97 -5.91 15.87 4.77
N ILE A 98 -6.88 15.68 3.89
CA ILE A 98 -7.00 16.40 2.60
C ILE A 98 -7.15 17.90 2.81
N GLU A 99 -7.94 18.33 3.79
CA GLU A 99 -8.09 19.74 4.17
C GLU A 99 -6.74 20.38 4.54
N LYS A 100 -5.93 19.69 5.36
CA LYS A 100 -4.59 20.16 5.71
C LYS A 100 -3.65 20.27 4.51
N LEU A 101 -3.74 19.30 3.58
CA LEU A 101 -2.95 19.34 2.36
C LEU A 101 -3.29 20.57 1.51
N PHE A 102 -4.56 20.84 1.29
CA PHE A 102 -5.02 21.98 0.49
C PHE A 102 -4.83 23.32 1.19
N ALA A 103 -4.90 23.37 2.53
CA ALA A 103 -4.57 24.58 3.29
C ALA A 103 -3.11 25.01 3.07
N ARG A 104 -2.22 24.08 2.77
CA ARG A 104 -0.81 24.36 2.44
C ARG A 104 -0.58 24.64 0.96
N ASP A 105 -1.17 23.83 0.09
CA ASP A 105 -1.00 23.90 -1.35
C ASP A 105 -2.33 23.61 -2.05
N ASN A 106 -3.02 24.66 -2.41
CA ASN A 106 -4.33 24.56 -3.06
C ASN A 106 -4.26 24.12 -4.53
N GLN A 107 -3.04 23.99 -5.10
CA GLN A 107 -2.81 23.47 -6.44
C GLN A 107 -2.39 21.98 -6.44
N LEU A 108 -2.28 21.37 -5.28
CA LEU A 108 -1.92 19.95 -5.16
C LEU A 108 -2.95 19.08 -5.91
N ASN A 109 -2.47 18.16 -6.72
CA ASN A 109 -3.34 17.18 -7.38
C ASN A 109 -3.42 15.91 -6.52
N ILE A 110 -4.63 15.47 -6.22
CA ILE A 110 -4.91 14.26 -5.46
C ILE A 110 -5.70 13.28 -6.32
N VAL A 111 -5.23 12.03 -6.39
CA VAL A 111 -5.95 10.94 -7.03
C VAL A 111 -6.41 9.96 -5.95
N LEU A 112 -7.73 9.85 -5.75
CA LEU A 112 -8.31 8.86 -4.85
C LEU A 112 -8.39 7.51 -5.55
N VAL A 113 -7.85 6.48 -4.92
CA VAL A 113 -7.91 5.09 -5.39
C VAL A 113 -8.54 4.20 -4.33
N GLY A 114 -9.08 3.07 -4.72
CA GLY A 114 -9.75 2.14 -3.79
C GLY A 114 -10.70 1.21 -4.50
N SER A 115 -11.21 0.23 -3.76
CA SER A 115 -12.22 -0.72 -4.21
C SER A 115 -13.63 -0.24 -3.84
N GLN A 116 -14.63 -1.09 -4.09
CA GLN A 116 -16.06 -0.77 -3.89
C GLN A 116 -16.41 -0.29 -2.46
N ASN A 117 -15.69 -0.77 -1.45
CA ASN A 117 -15.89 -0.35 -0.06
C ASN A 117 -15.43 1.10 0.23
N GLY A 118 -14.65 1.71 -0.64
CA GLY A 118 -14.29 3.14 -0.59
C GLY A 118 -15.21 4.05 -1.43
N TYR A 119 -16.15 3.51 -2.20
CA TYR A 119 -16.91 4.26 -3.21
C TYR A 119 -17.66 5.46 -2.64
N GLU A 120 -18.46 5.28 -1.59
CA GLU A 120 -19.24 6.37 -0.99
C GLU A 120 -18.35 7.43 -0.35
N LEU A 121 -17.25 7.02 0.29
CA LEU A 121 -16.28 7.95 0.84
C LEU A 121 -15.59 8.77 -0.27
N GLY A 122 -15.19 8.11 -1.37
CA GLY A 122 -14.61 8.80 -2.52
C GLY A 122 -15.52 9.85 -3.12
N ARG A 123 -16.81 9.51 -3.29
CA ARG A 123 -17.82 10.44 -3.77
C ARG A 123 -18.02 11.63 -2.82
N LYS A 124 -18.09 11.36 -1.51
CA LYS A 124 -18.23 12.40 -0.48
C LYS A 124 -17.01 13.35 -0.47
N LEU A 125 -15.80 12.82 -0.51
CA LEU A 125 -14.58 13.62 -0.52
C LEU A 125 -14.50 14.50 -1.78
N THR A 126 -14.81 13.95 -2.96
CA THR A 126 -14.80 14.73 -4.20
C THR A 126 -15.83 15.88 -4.15
N ASN A 127 -17.01 15.64 -3.60
CA ASN A 127 -18.04 16.69 -3.48
C ASN A 127 -17.68 17.75 -2.42
N ASN A 128 -17.03 17.37 -1.32
CA ASN A 128 -16.65 18.31 -0.27
C ASN A 128 -15.47 19.22 -0.66
N PHE A 129 -14.70 18.80 -1.66
CA PHE A 129 -13.53 19.51 -2.16
C PHE A 129 -13.63 19.77 -3.67
N ASP A 130 -14.81 20.16 -4.15
CA ASP A 130 -15.11 20.37 -5.57
C ASP A 130 -14.34 21.56 -6.20
N ASP A 131 -13.91 22.52 -5.38
CA ASP A 131 -13.04 23.62 -5.77
C ASP A 131 -11.56 23.23 -5.92
N PHE A 132 -11.19 21.97 -5.60
CA PHE A 132 -9.81 21.51 -5.57
C PHE A 132 -9.55 20.39 -6.58
N ASN A 133 -8.28 20.14 -6.86
CA ASN A 133 -7.84 19.17 -7.86
C ASN A 133 -7.91 17.73 -7.31
N ILE A 134 -9.10 17.16 -7.17
CA ILE A 134 -9.31 15.76 -6.80
C ILE A 134 -9.85 14.97 -7.98
N THR A 135 -9.11 13.94 -8.40
CA THR A 135 -9.57 12.93 -9.35
C THR A 135 -9.99 11.66 -8.60
N ASN A 136 -11.27 11.30 -8.72
CA ASN A 136 -11.80 10.10 -8.07
C ASN A 136 -11.74 8.88 -9.01
N CYS A 137 -10.84 7.95 -8.71
CA CYS A 137 -10.64 6.67 -9.41
C CYS A 137 -11.18 5.46 -8.61
N VAL A 138 -11.80 5.69 -7.45
CA VAL A 138 -12.30 4.63 -6.57
C VAL A 138 -13.34 3.77 -7.27
N SER A 139 -13.14 2.45 -7.25
CA SER A 139 -14.04 1.44 -7.86
C SER A 139 -14.24 1.57 -9.38
N LYS A 140 -13.39 2.32 -10.08
CA LYS A 140 -13.51 2.51 -11.54
C LYS A 140 -12.58 1.64 -12.37
N TYR A 141 -11.54 1.10 -11.75
CA TYR A 141 -10.44 0.41 -12.43
C TYR A 141 -10.17 -0.94 -11.79
N THR A 142 -9.61 -1.86 -12.56
CA THR A 142 -9.11 -3.13 -12.03
C THR A 142 -7.96 -2.91 -11.07
N PHE A 143 -7.57 -3.93 -10.31
CA PHE A 143 -6.42 -3.86 -9.41
C PHE A 143 -5.13 -3.52 -10.16
N LEU A 144 -4.90 -4.11 -11.35
CA LEU A 144 -3.72 -3.86 -12.16
C LEU A 144 -3.71 -2.44 -12.73
N GLN A 145 -4.83 -1.95 -13.22
CA GLN A 145 -4.99 -0.56 -13.68
C GLN A 145 -4.79 0.43 -12.53
N THR A 146 -5.31 0.13 -11.34
CA THR A 146 -5.07 0.95 -10.15
C THR A 146 -3.58 0.97 -9.76
N ALA A 147 -2.87 -0.14 -9.94
CA ALA A 147 -1.43 -0.20 -9.71
C ALA A 147 -0.65 0.70 -10.70
N GLU A 148 -1.08 0.83 -11.96
CA GLU A 148 -0.49 1.78 -12.91
C GLU A 148 -0.75 3.24 -12.47
N ILE A 149 -1.96 3.56 -11.96
CA ILE A 149 -2.22 4.89 -11.39
C ILE A 149 -1.27 5.16 -10.20
N ILE A 150 -1.09 4.19 -9.31
CA ILE A 150 -0.20 4.32 -8.16
C ILE A 150 1.27 4.47 -8.58
N LYS A 151 1.70 3.74 -9.59
CA LYS A 151 3.07 3.77 -10.11
C LYS A 151 3.50 5.17 -10.58
N ASP A 152 2.59 5.90 -11.19
CA ASP A 152 2.84 7.24 -11.73
C ASP A 152 2.66 8.34 -10.67
N SER A 153 2.20 8.01 -9.45
CA SER A 153 2.08 8.97 -8.35
C SER A 153 3.42 9.20 -7.65
N SER A 154 3.62 10.42 -7.15
CA SER A 154 4.83 10.77 -6.40
C SER A 154 4.91 10.05 -5.05
N ILE A 155 3.77 9.74 -4.44
CA ILE A 155 3.65 9.02 -3.18
C ILE A 155 2.22 8.46 -3.02
N LEU A 156 2.10 7.31 -2.38
CA LEU A 156 0.82 6.75 -1.96
C LEU A 156 0.66 6.89 -0.43
N VAL A 157 -0.45 7.48 0.02
CA VAL A 157 -0.89 7.44 1.42
C VAL A 157 -2.00 6.40 1.54
N CYS A 158 -1.87 5.43 2.42
CA CYS A 158 -2.79 4.29 2.49
C CYS A 158 -2.81 3.62 3.86
N CYS A 159 -3.81 2.80 4.12
CA CYS A 159 -3.77 1.80 5.19
C CYS A 159 -3.16 0.48 4.70
N ASP A 160 -2.83 -0.42 5.63
CA ASP A 160 -2.43 -1.81 5.32
C ASP A 160 -3.50 -2.49 4.47
N GLY A 161 -3.13 -2.93 3.27
CA GLY A 161 -4.03 -3.55 2.32
C GLY A 161 -3.42 -3.83 0.96
N GLY A 162 -4.24 -4.32 0.03
CA GLY A 162 -3.79 -4.73 -1.31
C GLY A 162 -3.09 -3.61 -2.10
N LEU A 163 -3.56 -2.36 -2.01
CA LEU A 163 -2.96 -1.24 -2.75
C LEU A 163 -1.62 -0.80 -2.16
N MET A 164 -1.38 -0.98 -0.85
CA MET A 164 -0.07 -0.84 -0.24
C MET A 164 0.94 -1.84 -0.85
N HIS A 165 0.54 -3.09 -0.98
CA HIS A 165 1.37 -4.11 -1.62
C HIS A 165 1.56 -3.85 -3.13
N ALA A 166 0.56 -3.28 -3.80
CA ALA A 166 0.71 -2.84 -5.19
C ALA A 166 1.77 -1.75 -5.31
N ALA A 167 1.74 -0.72 -4.46
CA ALA A 167 2.75 0.34 -4.42
C ALA A 167 4.16 -0.22 -4.15
N ASN A 168 4.29 -1.15 -3.19
CA ASN A 168 5.54 -1.87 -2.95
C ASN A 168 6.03 -2.59 -4.21
N ALA A 169 5.13 -3.24 -4.95
CA ALA A 169 5.46 -4.00 -6.15
C ALA A 169 5.87 -3.14 -7.35
N VAL A 170 5.39 -1.89 -7.42
CA VAL A 170 5.72 -0.94 -8.50
C VAL A 170 6.74 0.12 -8.06
N ASN A 171 7.29 0.01 -6.85
CA ASN A 171 8.31 0.88 -6.25
C ASN A 171 7.86 2.34 -6.06
N THR A 172 6.58 2.59 -5.82
CA THR A 172 6.08 3.92 -5.46
C THR A 172 6.34 4.17 -3.97
N PRO A 173 6.90 5.32 -3.57
CA PRO A 173 7.02 5.70 -2.16
C PRO A 173 5.67 5.65 -1.43
N ILE A 174 5.67 5.22 -0.16
CA ILE A 174 4.43 5.05 0.61
C ILE A 174 4.47 5.69 1.99
N ILE A 175 3.31 6.15 2.44
CA ILE A 175 3.00 6.44 3.85
C ILE A 175 1.91 5.47 4.28
N PRO A 176 2.27 4.28 4.75
CA PRO A 176 1.30 3.29 5.17
C PRO A 176 0.91 3.50 6.64
N LEU A 177 -0.40 3.43 6.91
CA LEU A 177 -0.96 3.41 8.25
C LEU A 177 -1.20 1.96 8.66
N PHE A 178 -0.52 1.52 9.69
CA PHE A 178 -0.60 0.16 10.20
C PHE A 178 -1.36 0.09 11.52
N ALA A 179 -2.08 -1.02 11.71
CA ALA A 179 -2.60 -1.43 13.00
C ALA A 179 -2.42 -2.93 13.20
N ARG A 180 -1.99 -3.34 14.41
CA ARG A 180 -1.77 -4.74 14.83
C ARG A 180 -0.60 -5.46 14.15
N LEU A 181 -0.36 -5.20 12.89
CA LEU A 181 0.77 -5.70 12.12
C LEU A 181 1.56 -4.49 11.64
N ASP A 182 2.85 -4.54 11.73
CA ASP A 182 3.73 -3.44 11.37
C ASP A 182 4.36 -3.60 9.97
N GLU A 183 5.13 -2.60 9.59
CA GLU A 183 5.84 -2.55 8.33
C GLU A 183 6.74 -3.78 8.09
N HIS A 184 7.47 -4.23 9.12
CA HIS A 184 8.41 -5.34 8.99
C HIS A 184 7.72 -6.66 8.66
N MET A 185 6.47 -6.81 9.09
CA MET A 185 5.67 -8.00 8.78
C MET A 185 5.05 -7.98 7.39
N GLN A 186 4.85 -6.80 6.80
CA GLN A 186 4.03 -6.63 5.59
C GLN A 186 4.83 -6.29 4.33
N LEU A 187 5.91 -5.53 4.45
CA LEU A 187 6.63 -4.99 3.30
C LEU A 187 7.94 -5.72 3.05
N THR A 188 8.35 -5.74 1.79
CA THR A 188 9.68 -6.23 1.36
C THR A 188 10.54 -5.06 0.92
N ASN A 189 11.85 -5.18 1.12
CA ASN A 189 12.83 -4.20 0.69
C ASN A 189 13.13 -4.27 -0.82
N PRO A 190 13.59 -3.17 -1.42
CA PRO A 190 13.75 -1.85 -0.85
C PRO A 190 12.60 -0.94 -1.27
N ILE A 191 11.67 -0.66 -0.37
CA ILE A 191 10.65 0.36 -0.61
C ILE A 191 10.97 1.62 0.20
N CYS A 192 10.72 2.79 -0.39
CA CYS A 192 10.72 4.06 0.32
C CYS A 192 9.42 4.16 1.13
N SER A 193 9.46 3.76 2.40
CA SER A 193 8.32 3.73 3.30
C SER A 193 8.51 4.68 4.48
N PHE A 194 7.43 5.37 4.84
CA PHE A 194 7.32 6.30 5.96
C PHE A 194 6.16 5.87 6.85
N ALA A 195 6.29 4.70 7.46
CA ALA A 195 5.22 4.02 8.18
C ALA A 195 4.80 4.74 9.46
N LEU A 196 3.50 4.73 9.73
CA LEU A 196 2.90 5.09 11.01
C LEU A 196 2.16 3.86 11.56
N PHE A 197 2.23 3.67 12.88
CA PHE A 197 1.72 2.47 13.52
C PHE A 197 0.95 2.80 14.80
N ASP A 198 -0.16 2.10 15.00
CA ASP A 198 -0.88 2.00 16.28
C ASP A 198 -1.13 0.52 16.61
N GLU A 199 -1.08 0.16 17.88
CA GLU A 199 -1.22 -1.23 18.30
C GLU A 199 -2.62 -1.82 18.01
N TYR A 200 -3.67 -0.98 17.95
CA TYR A 200 -5.06 -1.44 17.94
C TYR A 200 -5.84 -1.02 16.70
N ASP A 201 -5.77 0.26 16.32
CA ASP A 201 -6.63 0.84 15.29
C ASP A 201 -5.94 2.03 14.60
N VAL A 202 -5.94 2.06 13.27
CA VAL A 202 -5.36 3.18 12.50
C VAL A 202 -6.02 4.53 12.81
N ASN A 203 -7.24 4.54 13.34
CA ASN A 203 -7.93 5.77 13.72
C ASN A 203 -7.38 6.42 15.00
N ASN A 204 -6.51 5.74 15.74
CA ASN A 204 -5.74 6.32 16.84
C ASN A 204 -4.52 7.13 16.35
N ILE A 205 -4.14 6.98 15.09
CA ILE A 205 -3.08 7.78 14.47
C ILE A 205 -3.62 9.19 14.21
N ASP A 206 -3.00 10.18 14.84
CA ASP A 206 -3.41 11.57 14.66
C ASP A 206 -3.18 12.05 13.22
N VAL A 207 -4.13 12.78 12.68
CA VAL A 207 -4.06 13.40 11.35
C VAL A 207 -2.82 14.30 11.23
N GLU A 208 -2.44 14.98 12.32
CA GLU A 208 -1.23 15.82 12.36
C GLU A 208 0.02 14.98 12.09
N ASN A 209 0.13 13.81 12.72
CA ASN A 209 1.27 12.92 12.51
C ASN A 209 1.35 12.43 11.06
N ILE A 210 0.20 12.14 10.44
CA ILE A 210 0.15 11.75 9.01
C ILE A 210 0.62 12.92 8.13
N TYR A 211 0.17 14.12 8.44
CA TYR A 211 0.52 15.34 7.71
C TYR A 211 2.02 15.68 7.84
N GLU A 212 2.58 15.64 9.06
CA GLU A 212 4.01 15.85 9.28
C GLU A 212 4.85 14.80 8.56
N MET A 213 4.42 13.53 8.58
CA MET A 213 5.08 12.46 7.86
C MET A 213 5.04 12.70 6.35
N PHE A 214 3.92 13.18 5.81
CA PHE A 214 3.79 13.56 4.41
C PHE A 214 4.78 14.68 4.03
N LEU A 215 4.95 15.69 4.87
CA LEU A 215 5.90 16.77 4.63
C LEU A 215 7.35 16.28 4.61
N ASN A 216 7.70 15.38 5.54
CA ASN A 216 9.03 14.79 5.62
C ASN A 216 9.32 13.88 4.41
N ALA A 217 8.36 13.01 4.05
CA ALA A 217 8.45 12.15 2.88
C ALA A 217 8.63 12.95 1.58
N SER A 218 7.82 13.99 1.41
CA SER A 218 7.88 14.87 0.23
C SER A 218 9.24 15.58 0.08
N LYS A 219 9.84 16.01 1.18
CA LYS A 219 11.21 16.58 1.18
C LYS A 219 12.25 15.52 0.79
N HIS A 220 12.15 14.32 1.36
CA HIS A 220 13.08 13.23 1.07
C HIS A 220 13.05 12.83 -0.40
N ILE A 221 11.86 12.65 -0.99
CA ILE A 221 11.66 12.28 -2.38
C ILE A 221 12.23 13.34 -3.32
N ARG A 222 11.98 14.63 -3.06
CA ARG A 222 12.52 15.75 -3.86
C ARG A 222 14.05 15.77 -3.85
N ASN A 223 14.67 15.60 -2.68
CA ASN A 223 16.12 15.60 -2.54
C ASN A 223 16.77 14.41 -3.26
N SER A 224 16.13 13.26 -3.26
CA SER A 224 16.60 12.07 -3.97
C SER A 224 16.56 12.24 -5.50
N ASN A 225 15.57 12.98 -6.02
CA ASN A 225 15.43 13.24 -7.46
C ASN A 225 16.35 14.35 -7.98
N THR A 226 16.91 15.21 -7.11
CA THR A 226 17.85 16.29 -7.49
C THR A 226 19.32 15.87 -7.44
N SER A 227 19.62 14.64 -7.03
CA SER A 227 20.98 14.12 -6.86
C SER A 227 21.47 13.32 -8.09
N TYR A 228 20.79 13.40 -9.25
CA TYR A 228 21.15 12.76 -10.51
C TYR A 228 21.39 13.77 -11.64
#